data_3ccd7e491bdcb95d5bbbb39825f3edf5
#
_entry.id   3ccd7e491bdcb95d5bbbb39825f3edf5
#
_cell.length_a   1.000
_cell.length_b   1.000
_cell.length_c   1.000
_cell.angle_alpha   90.00
_cell.angle_beta   90.00
_cell.angle_gamma   90.00
#
_symmetry.space_group_name_H-M   'P 1'
#
loop_
_entity.id
_entity.type
_entity.pdbx_description
1 polymer ?
#
loop_
_entity_poly.entity_id
_entity_poly.type
_entity_poly.pdbx_seq_one_letter_code
_entity_poly.pdbx_strand_id
1 'polypeptide(L)'
;MKSIFLMGTFAGALALHAENWPQFRGPTAQGLSAEIKVPLNWSATENLAWKTAIPGESWSSPIVWGNHVFVTTATDNGQSCRVVALDRKTGKVRWDREVFRQETRRKENRNSYATPTPATDGKRVYACFGDGSFAALDFKGEVQWVNRDHKFYSQHGLGTAPILHDGLLVMARDGSSDGEDKKLGWQTPWDRSYVVALDAKTGRERWKTPRGQSRISHGAPAIWNSSTGPQVITEAGDVVQGLDLKTGALRWTSLVAGEGKVPSMVLADGLAITAGGWGGKETIKAFKLGGAGDLKESNLVWEQKKGMPKVPSMIHVKPYLFAITDGGVASCLRAETGEQVWQERIGGNFSASPVAAAGRIYLVADNGDTTVIAAAPEFKVLAKNPLGLGKVQASPAISQGQFFLRTDTDLWCFGSK
;
A
#
# COMPACT_ATOMS: atom_id res chain seq x y z
N MET A 1 -57.94 -29.07 -14.60
CA MET A 1 -56.78 -29.20 -13.76
C MET A 1 -55.85 -28.00 -14.04
N LYS A 2 -55.80 -27.02 -13.15
CA LYS A 2 -54.89 -25.85 -13.26
C LYS A 2 -53.76 -26.08 -12.30
N SER A 3 -52.55 -26.30 -12.85
CA SER A 3 -51.28 -26.41 -12.06
C SER A 3 -50.80 -24.99 -11.72
N ILE A 4 -50.72 -24.69 -10.44
CA ILE A 4 -50.10 -23.49 -9.89
C ILE A 4 -48.62 -23.77 -9.68
N PHE A 5 -47.75 -23.10 -10.44
CA PHE A 5 -46.31 -23.10 -10.19
C PHE A 5 -46.01 -22.03 -9.10
N LEU A 6 -45.58 -22.51 -7.93
CA LEU A 6 -45.03 -21.68 -6.89
C LEU A 6 -43.58 -21.36 -7.21
N MET A 7 -43.28 -20.12 -7.64
CA MET A 7 -41.91 -19.62 -7.73
C MET A 7 -41.44 -19.25 -6.32
N GLY A 8 -40.59 -20.13 -5.75
CA GLY A 8 -39.87 -19.83 -4.54
C GLY A 8 -38.69 -18.89 -4.82
N THR A 9 -38.82 -17.64 -4.36
CA THR A 9 -37.70 -16.69 -4.35
C THR A 9 -36.72 -17.09 -3.26
N PHE A 10 -35.59 -17.70 -3.66
CA PHE A 10 -34.42 -17.85 -2.80
C PHE A 10 -33.78 -16.48 -2.64
N ALA A 11 -34.12 -15.75 -1.58
CA ALA A 11 -33.32 -14.65 -1.09
C ALA A 11 -32.08 -15.24 -0.41
N GLY A 12 -31.00 -15.41 -1.16
CA GLY A 12 -29.68 -15.73 -0.61
C GLY A 12 -29.26 -14.59 0.30
N ALA A 13 -29.29 -14.79 1.61
CA ALA A 13 -28.65 -13.90 2.57
C ALA A 13 -27.15 -13.88 2.23
N LEU A 14 -26.66 -12.82 1.62
CA LEU A 14 -25.25 -12.51 1.56
C LEU A 14 -24.78 -12.39 3.00
N ALA A 15 -24.15 -13.46 3.50
CA ALA A 15 -23.43 -13.40 4.76
C ALA A 15 -22.37 -12.30 4.58
N LEU A 16 -22.56 -11.17 5.27
CA LEU A 16 -21.56 -10.12 5.39
C LEU A 16 -20.36 -10.73 6.11
N HIS A 17 -19.45 -11.31 5.33
CA HIS A 17 -18.19 -11.80 5.87
C HIS A 17 -17.40 -10.56 6.26
N ALA A 18 -17.09 -10.48 7.54
CA ALA A 18 -16.22 -9.46 8.09
C ALA A 18 -14.89 -9.45 7.30
N GLU A 19 -14.58 -8.34 6.65
CA GLU A 19 -13.44 -8.22 5.77
C GLU A 19 -12.14 -8.15 6.57
N ASN A 20 -11.14 -8.92 6.17
CA ASN A 20 -9.77 -8.77 6.66
C ASN A 20 -9.04 -7.71 5.85
N TRP A 21 -7.98 -7.13 6.46
CA TRP A 21 -7.08 -6.18 5.80
C TRP A 21 -5.66 -6.76 5.77
N PRO A 22 -5.37 -7.72 4.86
CA PRO A 22 -4.25 -8.65 5.02
C PRO A 22 -2.88 -8.10 4.64
N GLN A 23 -2.79 -6.94 4.00
CA GLN A 23 -1.56 -6.36 3.47
C GLN A 23 -1.71 -4.85 3.26
N PHE A 24 -0.64 -4.19 2.81
CA PHE A 24 -0.66 -2.77 2.46
C PHE A 24 -1.79 -2.46 1.49
N ARG A 25 -2.64 -1.48 1.87
CA ARG A 25 -3.84 -1.08 1.12
C ARG A 25 -4.88 -2.20 0.93
N GLY A 26 -4.92 -3.15 1.86
CA GLY A 26 -6.01 -4.11 2.01
C GLY A 26 -6.02 -5.30 1.05
N PRO A 27 -7.17 -5.94 0.89
CA PRO A 27 -7.28 -7.24 0.20
C PRO A 27 -6.75 -7.22 -1.24
N THR A 28 -6.95 -6.11 -1.94
CA THR A 28 -6.56 -5.95 -3.35
C THR A 28 -5.30 -5.10 -3.51
N ALA A 29 -4.67 -4.64 -2.43
CA ALA A 29 -3.60 -3.64 -2.43
C ALA A 29 -3.97 -2.30 -3.11
N GLN A 30 -5.28 -2.00 -3.23
CA GLN A 30 -5.80 -0.81 -3.91
C GLN A 30 -6.49 0.20 -2.97
N GLY A 31 -6.50 -0.05 -1.64
CA GLY A 31 -7.09 0.85 -0.65
C GLY A 31 -8.61 0.71 -0.51
N LEU A 32 -9.21 -0.27 -1.14
CA LEU A 32 -10.66 -0.48 -1.16
C LEU A 32 -11.08 -1.47 -0.09
N SER A 33 -12.18 -1.16 0.61
CA SER A 33 -12.89 -2.07 1.52
C SER A 33 -14.34 -2.24 1.08
N ALA A 34 -14.83 -3.47 1.18
CA ALA A 34 -16.25 -3.81 0.98
C ALA A 34 -17.10 -3.52 2.22
N GLU A 35 -16.53 -3.06 3.33
CA GLU A 35 -17.21 -2.74 4.57
C GLU A 35 -18.21 -1.58 4.37
N ILE A 36 -19.45 -1.78 4.82
CA ILE A 36 -20.52 -0.77 4.72
C ILE A 36 -20.74 -0.01 6.04
N LYS A 37 -20.25 -0.57 7.16
CA LYS A 37 -20.36 0.02 8.51
C LYS A 37 -18.99 0.46 8.98
N VAL A 38 -18.54 1.62 8.54
CA VAL A 38 -17.27 2.22 8.97
C VAL A 38 -17.58 3.55 9.65
N PRO A 39 -16.92 3.90 10.77
CA PRO A 39 -17.21 5.15 11.48
C PRO A 39 -17.03 6.35 10.54
N LEU A 40 -17.94 7.31 10.66
CA LEU A 40 -17.90 8.58 9.93
C LEU A 40 -17.26 9.65 10.81
N ASN A 41 -17.64 9.69 12.09
CA ASN A 41 -17.18 10.69 13.05
C ASN A 41 -16.41 10.00 14.18
N TRP A 42 -15.31 10.60 14.59
CA TRP A 42 -14.52 10.21 15.78
C TRP A 42 -13.67 11.38 16.27
N SER A 43 -13.19 11.23 17.48
CA SER A 43 -12.20 12.11 18.09
C SER A 43 -11.28 11.31 19.01
N ALA A 44 -10.45 11.96 19.79
CA ALA A 44 -9.63 11.30 20.82
C ALA A 44 -10.47 10.60 21.92
N THR A 45 -11.76 10.89 22.02
CA THR A 45 -12.69 10.34 23.01
C THR A 45 -13.97 9.75 22.42
N GLU A 46 -14.43 10.26 21.30
CA GLU A 46 -15.65 9.81 20.62
C GLU A 46 -15.34 8.67 19.65
N ASN A 47 -16.13 7.61 19.67
CA ASN A 47 -15.98 6.42 18.82
C ASN A 47 -14.58 5.79 18.89
N LEU A 48 -13.80 6.10 19.93
CA LEU A 48 -12.52 5.48 20.21
C LEU A 48 -12.77 4.12 20.87
N ALA A 49 -12.45 3.03 20.16
CA ALA A 49 -12.52 1.69 20.74
C ALA A 49 -11.34 1.45 21.69
N TRP A 50 -10.14 1.80 21.24
CA TRP A 50 -8.92 1.71 22.03
C TRP A 50 -7.77 2.50 21.37
N LYS A 51 -6.74 2.78 22.21
CA LYS A 51 -5.45 3.33 21.83
C LYS A 51 -4.36 2.54 22.53
N THR A 52 -3.29 2.19 21.81
CA THR A 52 -2.18 1.41 22.36
C THR A 52 -0.86 1.97 21.91
N ALA A 53 0.05 2.23 22.83
CA ALA A 53 1.42 2.65 22.51
C ALA A 53 2.19 1.51 21.82
N ILE A 54 2.90 1.82 20.75
CA ILE A 54 3.75 0.90 20.01
C ILE A 54 5.20 1.37 20.16
N PRO A 55 6.09 0.55 20.71
CA PRO A 55 7.48 0.96 20.92
C PRO A 55 8.24 1.10 19.58
N GLY A 56 9.25 1.96 19.57
CA GLY A 56 10.15 2.15 18.42
C GLY A 56 9.58 3.04 17.32
N GLU A 57 10.27 3.07 16.18
CA GLU A 57 9.96 3.91 15.02
C GLU A 57 9.50 3.05 13.84
N SER A 58 8.37 3.39 13.24
CA SER A 58 7.91 2.76 12.01
C SER A 58 6.77 3.51 11.35
N TRP A 59 6.72 3.41 10.02
CA TRP A 59 5.61 3.89 9.19
C TRP A 59 4.79 2.74 8.58
N SER A 60 4.98 1.51 9.05
CA SER A 60 4.16 0.40 8.55
C SER A 60 2.68 0.64 8.85
N SER A 61 1.84 0.43 7.85
CA SER A 61 0.39 0.40 8.03
C SER A 61 -0.02 -0.80 8.89
N PRO A 62 -1.09 -0.71 9.68
CA PRO A 62 -1.64 -1.88 10.35
C PRO A 62 -2.25 -2.85 9.32
N ILE A 63 -2.11 -4.15 9.58
CA ILE A 63 -2.87 -5.20 8.89
C ILE A 63 -3.75 -5.92 9.89
N VAL A 64 -4.89 -6.43 9.42
CA VAL A 64 -5.90 -7.04 10.28
C VAL A 64 -6.33 -8.40 9.72
N TRP A 65 -6.33 -9.42 10.60
CA TRP A 65 -6.88 -10.73 10.28
C TRP A 65 -7.62 -11.31 11.47
N GLY A 66 -8.93 -11.50 11.33
CA GLY A 66 -9.79 -11.96 12.41
C GLY A 66 -9.67 -11.06 13.66
N ASN A 67 -9.24 -11.62 14.77
CA ASN A 67 -9.03 -10.90 16.02
C ASN A 67 -7.59 -10.42 16.25
N HIS A 68 -6.78 -10.32 15.21
CA HIS A 68 -5.40 -9.84 15.31
C HIS A 68 -5.19 -8.58 14.50
N VAL A 69 -4.41 -7.65 15.05
CA VAL A 69 -3.81 -6.52 14.32
C VAL A 69 -2.31 -6.69 14.41
N PHE A 70 -1.61 -6.53 13.30
CA PHE A 70 -0.15 -6.62 13.26
C PHE A 70 0.46 -5.34 12.70
N VAL A 71 1.59 -4.95 13.28
CA VAL A 71 2.46 -3.88 12.78
C VAL A 71 3.91 -4.30 12.90
N THR A 72 4.77 -3.77 12.05
CA THR A 72 6.23 -3.85 12.25
C THR A 72 6.72 -2.61 13.00
N THR A 73 7.81 -2.73 13.72
CA THR A 73 8.50 -1.61 14.36
C THR A 73 9.99 -1.90 14.49
N ALA A 74 10.79 -0.89 14.75
CA ALA A 74 12.21 -1.05 15.03
C ALA A 74 12.60 -0.22 16.26
N THR A 75 13.26 -0.85 17.23
CA THR A 75 13.82 -0.23 18.42
C THR A 75 15.34 -0.18 18.35
N ASP A 76 16.03 0.28 19.38
CA ASP A 76 17.49 0.39 19.45
C ASP A 76 18.07 1.15 18.26
N ASN A 77 17.56 2.36 17.99
CA ASN A 77 17.95 3.17 16.82
C ASN A 77 17.77 2.42 15.49
N GLY A 78 16.72 1.60 15.39
CA GLY A 78 16.38 0.86 14.17
C GLY A 78 17.03 -0.52 14.04
N GLN A 79 17.89 -0.92 14.95
CA GLN A 79 18.61 -2.21 14.85
C GLN A 79 17.71 -3.40 15.18
N SER A 80 16.88 -3.31 16.23
CA SER A 80 15.99 -4.40 16.64
C SER A 80 14.73 -4.40 15.80
N CYS A 81 14.62 -5.35 14.88
CA CYS A 81 13.48 -5.53 13.98
C CYS A 81 12.39 -6.33 14.66
N ARG A 82 11.19 -5.77 14.81
CA ARG A 82 10.12 -6.34 15.63
C ARG A 82 8.79 -6.42 14.89
N VAL A 83 8.03 -7.45 15.18
CA VAL A 83 6.61 -7.56 14.84
C VAL A 83 5.81 -7.52 16.12
N VAL A 84 4.77 -6.71 16.16
CA VAL A 84 3.84 -6.57 17.29
C VAL A 84 2.47 -7.04 16.87
N ALA A 85 1.88 -7.93 17.64
CA ALA A 85 0.50 -8.38 17.47
C ALA A 85 -0.38 -7.88 18.62
N LEU A 86 -1.53 -7.32 18.26
CA LEU A 86 -2.52 -6.83 19.19
C LEU A 86 -3.84 -7.59 19.03
N ASP A 87 -4.60 -7.65 20.10
CA ASP A 87 -6.00 -8.07 20.05
C ASP A 87 -6.84 -6.97 19.40
N ARG A 88 -7.54 -7.27 18.32
CA ARG A 88 -8.33 -6.31 17.55
C ARG A 88 -9.42 -5.62 18.38
N LYS A 89 -10.08 -6.35 19.28
CA LYS A 89 -11.21 -5.82 20.07
C LYS A 89 -10.78 -4.91 21.21
N THR A 90 -9.65 -5.25 21.85
CA THR A 90 -9.21 -4.60 23.09
C THR A 90 -7.97 -3.73 22.95
N GLY A 91 -7.22 -3.87 21.86
CA GLY A 91 -5.93 -3.21 21.66
C GLY A 91 -4.80 -3.78 22.54
N LYS A 92 -5.06 -4.79 23.36
CA LYS A 92 -4.01 -5.39 24.20
C LYS A 92 -2.94 -6.04 23.33
N VAL A 93 -1.67 -5.77 23.62
CA VAL A 93 -0.55 -6.47 23.00
C VAL A 93 -0.61 -7.94 23.38
N ARG A 94 -0.73 -8.82 22.40
CA ARG A 94 -0.69 -10.27 22.55
C ARG A 94 0.74 -10.75 22.64
N TRP A 95 1.60 -10.22 21.80
CA TRP A 95 3.04 -10.44 21.82
C TRP A 95 3.76 -9.32 21.04
N ASP A 96 5.03 -9.12 21.40
CA ASP A 96 5.99 -8.25 20.74
C ASP A 96 7.29 -9.05 20.55
N ARG A 97 7.64 -9.35 19.33
CA ARG A 97 8.74 -10.28 19.01
C ARG A 97 9.85 -9.59 18.24
N GLU A 98 11.06 -9.56 18.80
CA GLU A 98 12.26 -9.29 18.01
C GLU A 98 12.50 -10.48 17.08
N VAL A 99 12.58 -10.20 15.77
CA VAL A 99 12.73 -11.22 14.73
C VAL A 99 14.21 -11.44 14.41
N PHE A 100 14.94 -10.35 14.27
CA PHE A 100 16.38 -10.30 14.08
C PHE A 100 16.89 -8.87 14.32
N ARG A 101 18.20 -8.72 14.31
CA ARG A 101 18.85 -7.41 14.32
C ARG A 101 19.39 -7.09 12.92
N GLN A 102 19.23 -5.84 12.50
CA GLN A 102 19.75 -5.32 11.23
C GLN A 102 20.84 -4.29 11.45
N GLU A 103 21.67 -4.11 10.44
CA GLU A 103 22.57 -2.97 10.34
C GLU A 103 21.79 -1.77 9.85
N THR A 104 21.86 -0.66 10.58
CA THR A 104 21.19 0.59 10.19
C THR A 104 22.12 1.41 9.32
N ARG A 105 21.59 1.91 8.21
CA ARG A 105 22.27 2.77 7.25
C ARG A 105 21.52 4.08 7.11
N ARG A 106 22.09 5.03 6.38
CA ARG A 106 21.42 6.30 6.05
C ARG A 106 20.06 6.03 5.41
N LYS A 107 19.06 6.79 5.83
CA LYS A 107 17.72 6.90 5.24
C LYS A 107 17.26 8.35 5.30
N GLU A 108 16.23 8.70 4.55
CA GLU A 108 15.54 9.99 4.68
C GLU A 108 14.72 10.05 5.97
N ASN A 109 14.56 11.27 6.51
CA ASN A 109 13.78 11.49 7.74
C ASN A 109 12.29 11.16 7.59
N ARG A 110 11.78 11.07 6.36
CA ARG A 110 10.42 10.62 6.03
C ARG A 110 10.28 9.10 6.01
N ASN A 111 11.35 8.35 6.23
CA ASN A 111 11.35 6.89 6.22
C ASN A 111 11.81 6.35 7.57
N SER A 112 11.52 5.10 7.85
CA SER A 112 11.96 4.37 9.03
C SER A 112 12.65 3.07 8.66
N TYR A 113 13.25 2.40 9.63
CA TYR A 113 13.86 1.09 9.44
C TYR A 113 12.86 -0.08 9.44
N ALA A 114 11.56 0.22 9.62
CA ALA A 114 10.46 -0.74 9.59
C ALA A 114 9.23 -0.18 8.83
N THR A 115 9.45 0.60 7.77
CA THR A 115 8.39 1.18 6.93
C THR A 115 7.58 0.12 6.17
N PRO A 116 8.17 -0.97 5.62
CA PRO A 116 7.38 -1.95 4.89
C PRO A 116 6.23 -2.49 5.73
N THR A 117 5.02 -2.36 5.22
CA THR A 117 3.83 -2.94 5.83
C THR A 117 3.89 -4.46 5.69
N PRO A 118 3.63 -5.22 6.77
CA PRO A 118 3.61 -6.67 6.68
C PRO A 118 2.42 -7.19 5.86
N ALA A 119 2.46 -8.49 5.51
CA ALA A 119 1.34 -9.19 4.88
C ALA A 119 0.99 -10.44 5.68
N THR A 120 -0.22 -11.00 5.48
CA THR A 120 -0.66 -12.24 6.15
C THR A 120 -1.55 -13.10 5.25
N ASP A 121 -1.42 -14.42 5.39
CA ASP A 121 -2.28 -15.43 4.77
C ASP A 121 -3.34 -16.01 5.75
N GLY A 122 -3.42 -15.42 6.96
CA GLY A 122 -4.28 -15.92 8.03
C GLY A 122 -3.65 -17.03 8.87
N LYS A 123 -2.43 -17.46 8.54
CA LYS A 123 -1.65 -18.47 9.27
C LYS A 123 -0.31 -17.91 9.72
N ARG A 124 0.30 -17.07 8.90
CA ARG A 124 1.59 -16.41 9.14
C ARG A 124 1.51 -14.92 8.88
N VAL A 125 2.39 -14.19 9.51
CA VAL A 125 2.68 -12.78 9.23
C VAL A 125 4.04 -12.71 8.57
N TYR A 126 4.12 -12.01 7.45
CA TYR A 126 5.31 -11.83 6.63
C TYR A 126 5.78 -10.39 6.77
N ALA A 127 6.95 -10.18 7.32
CA ALA A 127 7.53 -8.86 7.56
C ALA A 127 8.80 -8.65 6.72
N CYS A 128 9.04 -7.41 6.31
CA CYS A 128 10.28 -6.97 5.69
C CYS A 128 10.79 -5.73 6.42
N PHE A 129 12.10 -5.55 6.50
CA PHE A 129 12.72 -4.45 7.24
C PHE A 129 13.73 -3.68 6.39
N GLY A 130 14.26 -2.60 6.92
CA GLY A 130 15.04 -1.59 6.20
C GLY A 130 16.29 -2.11 5.49
N ASP A 131 16.92 -3.17 6.00
CA ASP A 131 18.05 -3.84 5.36
C ASP A 131 17.69 -4.79 4.22
N GLY A 132 16.37 -4.96 3.99
CA GLY A 132 15.84 -5.84 2.97
C GLY A 132 15.56 -7.27 3.42
N SER A 133 15.86 -7.64 4.65
CA SER A 133 15.60 -8.96 5.19
C SER A 133 14.11 -9.22 5.41
N PHE A 134 13.70 -10.46 5.17
CA PHE A 134 12.33 -10.92 5.40
C PHE A 134 12.26 -11.91 6.55
N ALA A 135 11.09 -12.00 7.17
CA ALA A 135 10.76 -13.05 8.12
C ALA A 135 9.29 -13.44 8.03
N ALA A 136 8.99 -14.68 8.41
CA ALA A 136 7.63 -15.12 8.70
C ALA A 136 7.51 -15.59 10.13
N LEU A 137 6.40 -15.20 10.78
CA LEU A 137 6.02 -15.63 12.10
C LEU A 137 4.64 -16.29 12.03
N ASP A 138 4.37 -17.25 12.89
CA ASP A 138 2.98 -17.68 13.10
C ASP A 138 2.20 -16.69 13.98
N PHE A 139 0.92 -16.90 14.17
CA PHE A 139 0.07 -16.02 14.97
C PHE A 139 0.36 -16.06 16.48
N LYS A 140 1.21 -17.00 16.94
CA LYS A 140 1.73 -17.04 18.31
C LYS A 140 3.02 -16.23 18.47
N GLY A 141 3.59 -15.72 17.37
CA GLY A 141 4.84 -14.96 17.34
C GLY A 141 6.09 -15.83 17.21
N GLU A 142 5.93 -17.11 16.88
CA GLU A 142 7.08 -17.99 16.66
C GLU A 142 7.61 -17.82 15.24
N VAL A 143 8.91 -17.53 15.14
CA VAL A 143 9.60 -17.34 13.85
C VAL A 143 9.65 -18.66 13.09
N GLN A 144 9.09 -18.69 11.91
CA GLN A 144 9.03 -19.86 11.02
C GLN A 144 10.21 -19.92 10.07
N TRP A 145 10.60 -18.77 9.53
CA TRP A 145 11.79 -18.61 8.70
C TRP A 145 12.26 -17.15 8.66
N VAL A 146 13.53 -16.97 8.35
CA VAL A 146 14.18 -15.68 8.05
C VAL A 146 14.93 -15.83 6.73
N ASN A 147 14.78 -14.87 5.83
CA ASN A 147 15.56 -14.76 4.59
C ASN A 147 16.33 -13.44 4.60
N ARG A 148 17.65 -13.51 4.49
CA ARG A 148 18.58 -12.36 4.47
C ARG A 148 19.40 -12.29 3.17
N ASP A 149 18.98 -13.01 2.14
CA ASP A 149 19.71 -13.10 0.87
C ASP A 149 19.47 -11.87 -0.02
N HIS A 150 18.37 -11.13 0.25
CA HIS A 150 17.98 -9.96 -0.53
C HIS A 150 18.32 -8.66 0.18
N LYS A 151 19.59 -8.47 0.55
CA LYS A 151 20.04 -7.19 1.14
C LYS A 151 19.69 -6.03 0.22
N PHE A 152 19.30 -4.94 0.85
CA PHE A 152 18.84 -3.74 0.17
C PHE A 152 19.54 -2.50 0.70
N TYR A 153 19.82 -1.59 -0.19
CA TYR A 153 20.22 -0.24 0.17
C TYR A 153 19.52 0.78 -0.73
N SER A 154 19.03 1.83 -0.12
CA SER A 154 18.63 3.08 -0.76
C SER A 154 18.97 4.22 0.18
N GLN A 155 19.51 5.31 -0.34
CA GLN A 155 19.75 6.50 0.48
C GLN A 155 18.47 7.10 1.07
N HIS A 156 17.29 6.74 0.51
CA HIS A 156 15.98 7.14 1.01
C HIS A 156 15.37 6.14 2.00
N GLY A 157 15.96 4.94 2.15
CA GLY A 157 15.41 3.83 2.90
C GLY A 157 14.43 2.97 2.08
N LEU A 158 13.94 1.88 2.66
CA LEU A 158 13.01 0.94 2.03
C LEU A 158 11.57 1.37 2.31
N GLY A 159 10.86 1.86 1.28
CA GLY A 159 9.48 2.37 1.41
C GLY A 159 8.41 1.45 0.83
N THR A 160 8.77 0.51 -0.04
CA THR A 160 7.81 -0.44 -0.64
C THR A 160 7.35 -1.51 0.36
N ALA A 161 6.22 -2.14 0.09
CA ALA A 161 5.66 -3.23 0.89
C ALA A 161 5.56 -4.52 0.05
N PRO A 162 5.71 -5.72 0.66
CA PRO A 162 5.41 -6.96 -0.02
C PRO A 162 3.90 -7.12 -0.22
N ILE A 163 3.54 -7.78 -1.32
CA ILE A 163 2.19 -8.30 -1.53
C ILE A 163 2.19 -9.83 -1.48
N LEU A 164 1.09 -10.39 -1.01
CA LEU A 164 0.92 -11.85 -0.91
C LEU A 164 -0.18 -12.31 -1.86
N HIS A 165 0.16 -13.22 -2.78
CA HIS A 165 -0.80 -13.82 -3.71
C HIS A 165 -0.38 -15.24 -4.08
N ASP A 166 -1.33 -16.18 -4.06
CA ASP A 166 -1.12 -17.62 -4.41
C ASP A 166 0.11 -18.25 -3.75
N GLY A 167 0.36 -17.93 -2.47
CA GLY A 167 1.49 -18.46 -1.71
C GLY A 167 2.85 -17.89 -2.09
N LEU A 168 2.89 -16.82 -2.88
CA LEU A 168 4.07 -16.05 -3.23
C LEU A 168 4.07 -14.69 -2.52
N LEU A 169 5.17 -14.37 -1.87
CA LEU A 169 5.44 -13.06 -1.31
C LEU A 169 6.28 -12.27 -2.32
N VAL A 170 5.66 -11.29 -2.98
CA VAL A 170 6.28 -10.53 -4.07
C VAL A 170 6.63 -9.12 -3.62
N MET A 171 7.82 -8.65 -3.94
CA MET A 171 8.28 -7.30 -3.58
C MET A 171 9.24 -6.73 -4.63
N ALA A 172 9.09 -5.44 -4.91
CA ALA A 172 10.04 -4.68 -5.70
C ALA A 172 11.27 -4.30 -4.85
N ARG A 173 12.45 -4.28 -5.48
CA ARG A 173 13.74 -3.95 -4.88
C ARG A 173 14.43 -2.86 -5.70
N ASP A 174 13.88 -1.66 -5.62
CA ASP A 174 14.37 -0.49 -6.33
C ASP A 174 15.28 0.32 -5.40
N GLY A 175 16.57 0.02 -5.43
CA GLY A 175 17.57 0.62 -4.59
C GLY A 175 18.32 1.78 -5.23
N SER A 176 19.33 2.28 -4.51
CA SER A 176 20.29 3.26 -5.01
C SER A 176 21.72 2.88 -4.59
N SER A 177 22.70 3.48 -5.24
CA SER A 177 24.12 3.20 -4.98
C SER A 177 24.56 3.63 -3.59
N ASP A 178 25.30 2.78 -2.91
CA ASP A 178 26.09 3.08 -1.71
C ASP A 178 27.57 3.33 -2.01
N GLY A 179 27.97 3.23 -3.30
CA GLY A 179 29.30 3.51 -3.81
C GLY A 179 29.63 5.01 -3.91
N GLU A 180 30.62 5.35 -4.73
CA GLU A 180 31.09 6.73 -4.93
C GLU A 180 30.04 7.60 -5.62
N ASP A 181 29.44 7.10 -6.70
CA ASP A 181 28.36 7.80 -7.38
C ASP A 181 27.00 7.57 -6.68
N LYS A 182 26.63 8.51 -5.83
CA LYS A 182 25.35 8.50 -5.09
C LYS A 182 24.12 8.80 -5.96
N LYS A 183 24.31 9.16 -7.23
CA LYS A 183 23.19 9.47 -8.15
C LYS A 183 22.61 8.22 -8.79
N LEU A 184 23.37 7.13 -8.87
CA LEU A 184 22.94 5.88 -9.49
C LEU A 184 21.74 5.26 -8.74
N GLY A 185 20.75 4.88 -9.50
CA GLY A 185 19.49 4.30 -9.02
C GLY A 185 18.47 5.34 -8.54
N TRP A 186 18.85 6.61 -8.41
CA TRP A 186 17.93 7.64 -7.95
C TRP A 186 17.83 8.84 -8.94
N GLN A 187 18.91 9.54 -9.27
CA GLN A 187 18.90 10.59 -10.31
C GLN A 187 19.25 10.03 -11.69
N THR A 188 20.11 9.01 -11.71
CA THR A 188 20.54 8.30 -12.92
C THR A 188 20.03 6.88 -12.87
N PRO A 189 19.41 6.35 -13.94
CA PRO A 189 19.02 4.94 -14.01
C PRO A 189 20.19 4.00 -13.78
N TRP A 190 19.91 2.80 -13.20
CA TRP A 190 20.85 1.70 -13.07
C TRP A 190 20.17 0.35 -13.30
N ASP A 191 20.93 -0.72 -13.41
CA ASP A 191 20.47 -2.06 -13.76
C ASP A 191 20.39 -3.06 -12.59
N ARG A 192 20.58 -2.58 -11.33
CA ARG A 192 20.61 -3.45 -10.15
C ARG A 192 19.27 -3.63 -9.46
N SER A 193 18.25 -2.90 -9.90
CA SER A 193 16.89 -3.07 -9.39
C SER A 193 16.25 -4.35 -9.92
N TYR A 194 15.39 -4.97 -9.11
CA TYR A 194 14.73 -6.22 -9.47
C TYR A 194 13.39 -6.39 -8.73
N VAL A 195 12.58 -7.31 -9.20
CA VAL A 195 11.42 -7.83 -8.48
C VAL A 195 11.72 -9.24 -8.03
N VAL A 196 11.36 -9.58 -6.79
CA VAL A 196 11.59 -10.92 -6.22
C VAL A 196 10.27 -11.50 -5.71
N ALA A 197 10.10 -12.80 -5.89
CA ALA A 197 9.07 -13.58 -5.23
C ALA A 197 9.70 -14.67 -4.36
N LEU A 198 9.25 -14.74 -3.12
CA LEU A 198 9.59 -15.79 -2.18
C LEU A 198 8.41 -16.74 -2.01
N ASP A 199 8.70 -18.02 -1.82
CA ASP A 199 7.72 -18.99 -1.36
C ASP A 199 7.29 -18.63 0.08
N ALA A 200 6.04 -18.30 0.27
CA ALA A 200 5.54 -17.83 1.56
C ALA A 200 5.68 -18.88 2.68
N LYS A 201 5.66 -20.17 2.35
CA LYS A 201 5.80 -21.24 3.34
C LYS A 201 7.23 -21.42 3.82
N THR A 202 8.23 -21.23 2.94
CA THR A 202 9.63 -21.59 3.21
C THR A 202 10.58 -20.40 3.23
N GLY A 203 10.17 -19.23 2.72
CA GLY A 203 11.03 -18.06 2.55
C GLY A 203 12.07 -18.17 1.44
N ARG A 204 12.08 -19.28 0.67
CA ARG A 204 13.05 -19.48 -0.42
C ARG A 204 12.65 -18.67 -1.65
N GLU A 205 13.64 -18.14 -2.36
CA GLU A 205 13.42 -17.48 -3.66
C GLU A 205 12.76 -18.46 -4.65
N ARG A 206 11.69 -18.03 -5.28
CA ARG A 206 11.02 -18.73 -6.37
C ARG A 206 11.46 -18.18 -7.72
N TRP A 207 11.58 -16.87 -7.80
CA TRP A 207 12.11 -16.17 -8.96
C TRP A 207 12.60 -14.76 -8.57
N LYS A 208 13.51 -14.26 -9.39
CA LYS A 208 14.05 -12.90 -9.33
C LYS A 208 14.21 -12.36 -10.73
N THR A 209 13.58 -11.22 -11.03
CA THR A 209 13.56 -10.63 -12.37
C THR A 209 14.19 -9.25 -12.35
N PRO A 210 15.31 -9.03 -13.05
CA PRO A 210 15.89 -7.70 -13.22
C PRO A 210 14.91 -6.75 -13.91
N ARG A 211 14.91 -5.48 -13.49
CA ARG A 211 14.09 -4.44 -14.13
C ARG A 211 14.67 -3.88 -15.42
N GLY A 212 15.99 -4.05 -15.66
CA GLY A 212 16.74 -3.26 -16.61
C GLY A 212 17.09 -1.86 -16.06
N GLN A 213 17.41 -0.94 -16.94
CA GLN A 213 17.78 0.43 -16.57
C GLN A 213 16.58 1.20 -16.00
N SER A 214 16.63 1.51 -14.72
CA SER A 214 15.56 2.24 -14.05
C SER A 214 16.03 2.97 -12.80
N ARG A 215 15.31 4.04 -12.46
CA ARG A 215 15.43 4.75 -11.18
C ARG A 215 14.49 4.15 -10.14
N ILE A 216 14.74 4.51 -8.89
CA ILE A 216 14.05 4.02 -7.69
C ILE A 216 12.54 4.23 -7.73
N SER A 217 11.79 3.28 -7.15
CA SER A 217 10.40 3.43 -6.72
C SER A 217 10.20 2.90 -5.30
N HIS A 218 9.24 3.46 -4.59
CA HIS A 218 8.75 2.99 -3.30
C HIS A 218 7.35 2.37 -3.41
N GLY A 219 6.78 2.32 -4.61
CA GLY A 219 5.46 1.74 -4.87
C GLY A 219 5.42 0.23 -4.62
N ALA A 220 4.37 -0.25 -3.98
CA ALA A 220 4.10 -1.67 -3.85
C ALA A 220 3.58 -2.24 -5.18
N PRO A 221 3.93 -3.49 -5.54
CA PRO A 221 3.35 -4.17 -6.69
C PRO A 221 1.83 -4.37 -6.55
N ALA A 222 1.15 -4.63 -7.68
CA ALA A 222 -0.26 -5.00 -7.71
C ALA A 222 -0.46 -6.26 -8.55
N ILE A 223 -1.56 -6.99 -8.33
CA ILE A 223 -1.91 -8.17 -9.13
C ILE A 223 -3.02 -7.81 -10.11
N TRP A 224 -2.78 -8.12 -11.37
CA TRP A 224 -3.78 -8.06 -12.43
C TRP A 224 -4.13 -9.47 -12.92
N ASN A 225 -5.39 -9.83 -12.81
CA ASN A 225 -5.91 -11.10 -13.34
C ASN A 225 -6.19 -10.94 -14.84
N SER A 226 -5.20 -11.26 -15.67
CA SER A 226 -5.33 -11.24 -17.12
C SER A 226 -5.96 -12.51 -17.66
N SER A 227 -6.41 -12.49 -18.92
CA SER A 227 -6.93 -13.67 -19.61
C SER A 227 -5.91 -14.81 -19.78
N THR A 228 -4.60 -14.48 -19.68
CA THR A 228 -3.50 -15.45 -19.78
C THR A 228 -2.94 -15.87 -18.42
N GLY A 229 -3.61 -15.49 -17.33
CA GLY A 229 -3.23 -15.76 -15.95
C GLY A 229 -2.82 -14.48 -15.19
N PRO A 230 -2.60 -14.61 -13.87
CA PRO A 230 -2.27 -13.48 -13.03
C PRO A 230 -0.89 -12.93 -13.35
N GLN A 231 -0.79 -11.60 -13.42
CA GLN A 231 0.45 -10.86 -13.61
C GLN A 231 0.73 -9.96 -12.42
N VAL A 232 2.00 -9.86 -12.05
CA VAL A 232 2.52 -8.82 -11.16
C VAL A 232 2.72 -7.57 -11.99
N ILE A 233 1.98 -6.52 -11.68
CA ILE A 233 2.16 -5.20 -12.28
C ILE A 233 2.98 -4.36 -11.31
N THR A 234 4.04 -3.77 -11.79
CA THR A 234 5.01 -3.05 -10.96
C THR A 234 5.60 -1.87 -11.70
N GLU A 235 5.95 -0.83 -10.96
CA GLU A 235 6.54 0.38 -11.52
C GLU A 235 7.89 0.68 -10.88
N ALA A 236 8.72 1.35 -11.63
CA ALA A 236 9.92 2.04 -11.16
C ALA A 236 9.98 3.45 -11.77
N GLY A 237 11.02 4.22 -11.52
CA GLY A 237 11.10 5.59 -12.03
C GLY A 237 10.95 5.72 -13.54
N ASP A 238 11.43 4.72 -14.28
CA ASP A 238 11.50 4.78 -15.74
C ASP A 238 10.61 3.75 -16.45
N VAL A 239 10.06 2.77 -15.73
CA VAL A 239 9.30 1.66 -16.34
C VAL A 239 8.05 1.29 -15.57
N VAL A 240 7.03 0.82 -16.31
CA VAL A 240 5.93 -0.01 -15.81
C VAL A 240 6.05 -1.37 -16.48
N GLN A 241 5.96 -2.43 -15.69
CA GLN A 241 6.22 -3.79 -16.14
C GLN A 241 5.13 -4.76 -15.69
N GLY A 242 4.78 -5.70 -16.58
CA GLY A 242 3.95 -6.85 -16.26
C GLY A 242 4.78 -8.13 -16.27
N LEU A 243 4.80 -8.86 -15.15
CA LEU A 243 5.51 -10.12 -14.99
C LEU A 243 4.52 -11.25 -14.75
N ASP A 244 4.81 -12.42 -15.26
CA ASP A 244 4.08 -13.62 -14.92
C ASP A 244 4.23 -13.92 -13.41
N LEU A 245 3.13 -14.07 -12.69
CA LEU A 245 3.18 -14.26 -11.24
C LEU A 245 3.93 -15.53 -10.83
N LYS A 246 3.77 -16.65 -11.56
CA LYS A 246 4.33 -17.94 -11.18
C LYS A 246 5.82 -18.06 -11.48
N THR A 247 6.24 -17.50 -12.61
CA THR A 247 7.60 -17.70 -13.15
C THR A 247 8.48 -16.47 -13.05
N GLY A 248 7.90 -15.29 -12.82
CA GLY A 248 8.60 -14.00 -12.89
C GLY A 248 8.96 -13.56 -14.31
N ALA A 249 8.56 -14.32 -15.35
CA ALA A 249 8.89 -13.96 -16.72
C ALA A 249 8.32 -12.59 -17.07
N LEU A 250 9.20 -11.68 -17.55
CA LEU A 250 8.81 -10.37 -18.00
C LEU A 250 7.96 -10.51 -19.27
N ARG A 251 6.71 -10.08 -19.21
CA ARG A 251 5.73 -10.15 -20.30
C ARG A 251 5.80 -8.92 -21.18
N TRP A 252 5.85 -7.74 -20.56
CA TRP A 252 5.89 -6.46 -21.25
C TRP A 252 6.53 -5.38 -20.38
N THR A 253 7.08 -4.36 -21.03
CA THR A 253 7.63 -3.16 -20.41
C THR A 253 7.14 -1.93 -21.15
N SER A 254 6.71 -0.91 -20.41
CA SER A 254 6.39 0.43 -20.91
C SER A 254 7.34 1.45 -20.30
N LEU A 255 7.74 2.44 -21.10
CA LEU A 255 8.56 3.54 -20.63
C LEU A 255 7.69 4.61 -19.96
N VAL A 256 8.14 5.09 -18.84
CA VAL A 256 7.44 6.14 -18.07
C VAL A 256 8.21 7.41 -18.09
N ALA A 257 9.34 7.58 -18.56
CA ALA A 257 10.19 8.78 -18.50
C ALA A 257 9.91 9.60 -17.23
N GLY A 258 10.71 9.49 -16.22
CA GLY A 258 10.40 10.18 -14.95
C GLY A 258 11.54 10.08 -13.96
N GLU A 259 11.31 10.66 -12.81
CA GLU A 259 12.19 10.55 -11.65
C GLU A 259 11.65 9.50 -10.67
N GLY A 260 12.34 9.31 -9.54
CA GLY A 260 11.90 8.35 -8.52
C GLY A 260 10.44 8.55 -8.11
N LYS A 261 9.76 7.46 -7.80
CA LYS A 261 8.33 7.42 -7.45
C LYS A 261 8.11 6.94 -6.02
N VAL A 262 7.07 7.45 -5.38
CA VAL A 262 6.66 7.03 -4.03
C VAL A 262 5.27 6.40 -4.04
N PRO A 263 4.24 6.97 -4.71
CA PRO A 263 2.90 6.39 -4.74
C PRO A 263 2.92 4.97 -5.32
N SER A 264 2.09 4.09 -4.77
CA SER A 264 1.82 2.81 -5.41
C SER A 264 0.83 2.99 -6.55
N MET A 265 1.02 2.23 -7.59
CA MET A 265 0.19 2.20 -8.78
C MET A 265 -1.25 1.77 -8.48
N VAL A 266 -2.19 2.31 -9.23
CA VAL A 266 -3.61 1.95 -9.19
C VAL A 266 -3.98 1.17 -10.45
N LEU A 267 -4.68 0.06 -10.27
CA LEU A 267 -5.29 -0.68 -11.37
C LEU A 267 -6.75 -0.26 -11.52
N ALA A 268 -7.12 0.21 -12.71
CA ALA A 268 -8.45 0.74 -12.99
C ALA A 268 -8.92 0.33 -14.38
N ASP A 269 -9.95 -0.48 -14.48
CA ASP A 269 -10.67 -0.79 -15.74
C ASP A 269 -9.76 -1.12 -16.94
N GLY A 270 -8.71 -1.96 -16.73
CA GLY A 270 -7.74 -2.34 -17.76
C GLY A 270 -6.57 -1.38 -17.93
N LEU A 271 -6.44 -0.42 -17.01
CA LEU A 271 -5.33 0.53 -16.97
C LEU A 271 -4.44 0.31 -15.74
N ALA A 272 -3.15 0.55 -15.88
CA ALA A 272 -2.18 0.78 -14.83
C ALA A 272 -1.94 2.29 -14.72
N ILE A 273 -2.36 2.91 -13.60
CA ILE A 273 -2.25 4.35 -13.41
C ILE A 273 -1.17 4.65 -12.39
N THR A 274 -0.13 5.36 -12.80
CA THR A 274 1.02 5.72 -11.99
C THR A 274 1.01 7.21 -11.66
N ALA A 275 1.57 7.58 -10.53
CA ALA A 275 1.80 8.98 -10.17
C ALA A 275 3.22 9.15 -9.64
N GLY A 276 3.70 10.37 -9.62
CA GLY A 276 4.99 10.73 -9.03
C GLY A 276 5.82 11.65 -9.92
N GLY A 277 7.06 11.80 -9.53
CA GLY A 277 8.01 12.77 -10.06
C GLY A 277 8.32 13.86 -9.06
N TRP A 278 9.40 14.58 -9.31
CA TRP A 278 9.91 15.65 -8.45
C TRP A 278 10.42 16.82 -9.30
N GLY A 279 10.54 18.00 -8.69
CA GLY A 279 11.17 19.14 -9.34
C GLY A 279 10.39 19.73 -10.50
N GLY A 280 9.04 19.68 -10.47
CA GLY A 280 8.17 20.22 -11.52
C GLY A 280 7.92 19.25 -12.67
N LYS A 281 8.30 17.98 -12.52
CA LYS A 281 8.08 16.90 -13.50
C LYS A 281 7.03 15.90 -13.02
N GLU A 282 6.20 16.31 -12.06
CA GLU A 282 5.17 15.45 -11.51
C GLU A 282 4.09 15.18 -12.53
N THR A 283 3.71 13.91 -12.68
CA THR A 283 2.67 13.48 -13.63
C THR A 283 1.82 12.35 -13.04
N ILE A 284 0.57 12.24 -13.52
CA ILE A 284 -0.16 10.97 -13.53
C ILE A 284 -0.15 10.45 -14.96
N LYS A 285 0.14 9.17 -15.13
CA LYS A 285 0.11 8.51 -16.45
C LYS A 285 -0.69 7.22 -16.35
N ALA A 286 -1.53 6.97 -17.34
CA ALA A 286 -2.28 5.73 -17.46
C ALA A 286 -1.80 4.93 -18.66
N PHE A 287 -1.49 3.67 -18.41
CA PHE A 287 -1.04 2.71 -19.42
C PHE A 287 -2.05 1.59 -19.56
N LYS A 288 -2.37 1.21 -20.79
CA LYS A 288 -3.18 0.02 -21.04
C LYS A 288 -2.45 -1.22 -20.53
N LEU A 289 -3.14 -2.03 -19.72
CA LEU A 289 -2.60 -3.29 -19.22
C LEU A 289 -2.49 -4.34 -20.33
N GLY A 290 -1.42 -5.14 -20.29
CA GLY A 290 -1.14 -6.20 -21.24
C GLY A 290 -0.27 -5.77 -22.40
N GLY A 291 -0.11 -6.66 -23.37
CA GLY A 291 0.84 -6.54 -24.48
C GLY A 291 1.98 -7.54 -24.35
N ALA A 292 3.00 -7.41 -25.17
CA ALA A 292 4.18 -8.28 -25.20
C ALA A 292 5.44 -7.51 -25.57
N GLY A 293 6.56 -7.82 -24.88
CA GLY A 293 7.86 -7.23 -25.17
C GLY A 293 7.98 -5.76 -24.76
N ASP A 294 8.81 -5.02 -25.47
CA ASP A 294 9.05 -3.59 -25.23
C ASP A 294 8.00 -2.74 -25.97
N LEU A 295 7.04 -2.21 -25.20
CA LEU A 295 5.95 -1.39 -25.70
C LEU A 295 6.35 0.09 -25.84
N LYS A 296 7.48 0.48 -25.27
CA LYS A 296 7.90 1.89 -25.17
C LYS A 296 6.74 2.74 -24.59
N GLU A 297 6.23 3.70 -25.36
CA GLU A 297 5.09 4.54 -24.98
C GLU A 297 3.79 4.17 -25.71
N SER A 298 3.78 3.10 -26.52
CA SER A 298 2.65 2.77 -27.41
C SER A 298 1.36 2.42 -26.68
N ASN A 299 1.44 2.05 -25.40
CA ASN A 299 0.28 1.77 -24.54
C ASN A 299 -0.06 2.91 -23.56
N LEU A 300 0.59 4.08 -23.64
CA LEU A 300 0.17 5.27 -22.91
C LEU A 300 -1.19 5.74 -23.43
N VAL A 301 -2.17 5.83 -22.52
CA VAL A 301 -3.55 6.23 -22.87
C VAL A 301 -3.75 7.72 -22.61
N TRP A 302 -3.33 8.20 -21.43
CA TRP A 302 -3.41 9.61 -21.08
C TRP A 302 -2.34 10.01 -20.06
N GLU A 303 -2.06 11.30 -20.02
CA GLU A 303 -1.15 11.94 -19.07
C GLU A 303 -1.78 13.21 -18.51
N GLN A 304 -1.60 13.44 -17.19
CA GLN A 304 -2.03 14.63 -16.47
C GLN A 304 -0.83 15.25 -15.74
N LYS A 305 -0.71 16.60 -15.80
CA LYS A 305 0.45 17.35 -15.29
C LYS A 305 0.10 18.37 -14.18
N LYS A 306 -1.12 18.35 -13.65
CA LYS A 306 -1.56 19.28 -12.60
C LYS A 306 -2.24 18.55 -11.46
N GLY A 307 -1.96 18.99 -10.22
CA GLY A 307 -2.59 18.42 -9.02
C GLY A 307 -2.12 17.01 -8.67
N MET A 308 -0.83 16.72 -8.89
CA MET A 308 -0.28 15.37 -8.79
C MET A 308 0.23 15.06 -7.40
N PRO A 309 -0.10 13.88 -6.83
CA PRO A 309 0.50 13.41 -5.59
C PRO A 309 1.96 13.00 -5.81
N LYS A 310 2.81 13.31 -4.81
CA LYS A 310 4.21 12.86 -4.79
C LYS A 310 4.42 11.68 -3.84
N VAL A 311 3.65 11.61 -2.76
CA VAL A 311 3.78 10.59 -1.71
C VAL A 311 2.50 9.77 -1.57
N PRO A 312 1.29 10.34 -1.36
CA PRO A 312 0.08 9.54 -1.25
C PRO A 312 -0.24 8.81 -2.56
N SER A 313 -0.61 7.53 -2.47
CA SER A 313 -1.15 6.81 -3.61
C SER A 313 -2.56 7.31 -3.94
N MET A 314 -2.95 7.21 -5.19
CA MET A 314 -4.34 7.49 -5.62
C MET A 314 -5.27 6.34 -5.23
N ILE A 315 -6.57 6.54 -5.37
CA ILE A 315 -7.56 5.49 -5.17
C ILE A 315 -8.62 5.52 -6.28
N HIS A 316 -8.91 4.36 -6.85
CA HIS A 316 -9.93 4.19 -7.87
C HIS A 316 -11.23 3.69 -7.23
N VAL A 317 -12.28 4.51 -7.29
CA VAL A 317 -13.65 4.12 -6.97
C VAL A 317 -14.47 4.35 -8.23
N LYS A 318 -14.73 3.27 -8.94
CA LYS A 318 -15.30 3.28 -10.29
C LYS A 318 -16.50 4.22 -10.42
N PRO A 319 -16.54 5.10 -11.46
CA PRO A 319 -15.58 5.20 -12.57
C PRO A 319 -14.49 6.26 -12.34
N TYR A 320 -14.29 6.71 -11.11
CA TYR A 320 -13.45 7.86 -10.78
C TYR A 320 -12.13 7.46 -10.12
N LEU A 321 -11.10 8.24 -10.38
CA LEU A 321 -9.81 8.23 -9.72
C LEU A 321 -9.73 9.44 -8.79
N PHE A 322 -9.45 9.20 -7.52
CA PHE A 322 -9.27 10.27 -6.53
C PHE A 322 -7.81 10.36 -6.11
N ALA A 323 -7.35 11.59 -5.99
CA ALA A 323 -5.99 11.90 -5.58
C ALA A 323 -6.00 12.97 -4.49
N ILE A 324 -5.00 12.96 -3.63
CA ILE A 324 -4.66 14.02 -2.68
C ILE A 324 -3.20 14.35 -2.82
N THR A 325 -2.87 15.62 -3.06
CA THR A 325 -1.48 16.05 -3.10
C THR A 325 -0.90 16.15 -1.69
N ASP A 326 0.41 16.14 -1.59
CA ASP A 326 1.15 16.33 -0.33
C ASP A 326 0.75 17.63 0.39
N GLY A 327 0.35 18.67 -0.36
CA GLY A 327 -0.08 19.98 0.16
C GLY A 327 -1.59 20.16 0.30
N GLY A 328 -2.37 19.07 0.29
CA GLY A 328 -3.82 19.09 0.60
C GLY A 328 -4.72 19.62 -0.51
N VAL A 329 -4.39 19.36 -1.77
CA VAL A 329 -5.31 19.53 -2.90
C VAL A 329 -5.90 18.17 -3.27
N ALA A 330 -7.19 18.00 -3.07
CA ALA A 330 -7.94 16.82 -3.46
C ALA A 330 -8.46 16.97 -4.89
N SER A 331 -8.44 15.90 -5.67
CA SER A 331 -8.91 15.89 -7.06
C SER A 331 -9.71 14.62 -7.36
N CYS A 332 -10.69 14.75 -8.24
CA CYS A 332 -11.42 13.64 -8.85
C CYS A 332 -11.21 13.71 -10.36
N LEU A 333 -10.80 12.59 -10.95
CA LEU A 333 -10.63 12.46 -12.40
C LEU A 333 -11.47 11.29 -12.91
N ARG A 334 -11.83 11.30 -14.18
CA ARG A 334 -12.33 10.09 -14.86
C ARG A 334 -11.14 9.13 -15.07
N ALA A 335 -11.24 7.92 -14.52
CA ALA A 335 -10.13 6.97 -14.60
C ALA A 335 -9.76 6.59 -16.02
N GLU A 336 -10.73 6.52 -16.94
CA GLU A 336 -10.54 6.13 -18.33
C GLU A 336 -9.81 7.19 -19.17
N THR A 337 -10.05 8.49 -18.92
CA THR A 337 -9.59 9.59 -19.78
C THR A 337 -8.60 10.54 -19.11
N GLY A 338 -8.49 10.50 -17.77
CA GLY A 338 -7.73 11.47 -17.00
C GLY A 338 -8.40 12.86 -16.91
N GLU A 339 -9.60 13.04 -17.44
CA GLU A 339 -10.35 14.28 -17.37
C GLU A 339 -10.65 14.66 -15.91
N GLN A 340 -10.31 15.89 -15.52
CA GLN A 340 -10.57 16.40 -14.19
C GLN A 340 -12.06 16.73 -14.02
N VAL A 341 -12.70 16.07 -13.05
CA VAL A 341 -14.11 16.32 -12.69
C VAL A 341 -14.21 17.47 -11.70
N TRP A 342 -13.39 17.44 -10.65
CA TRP A 342 -13.24 18.53 -9.71
C TRP A 342 -11.85 18.55 -9.06
N GLN A 343 -11.47 19.69 -8.49
CA GLN A 343 -10.25 19.89 -7.70
C GLN A 343 -10.54 20.91 -6.59
N GLU A 344 -10.24 20.55 -5.35
CA GLU A 344 -10.54 21.35 -4.18
C GLU A 344 -9.41 21.34 -3.16
N ARG A 345 -9.14 22.46 -2.54
CA ARG A 345 -8.17 22.59 -1.47
C ARG A 345 -8.83 22.28 -0.12
N ILE A 346 -8.42 21.17 0.50
CA ILE A 346 -8.90 20.78 1.84
C ILE A 346 -7.94 21.19 2.96
N GLY A 347 -6.71 21.60 2.61
CA GLY A 347 -5.65 21.97 3.55
C GLY A 347 -4.93 20.76 4.16
N GLY A 348 -3.92 21.03 5.00
CA GLY A 348 -3.09 20.00 5.62
C GLY A 348 -1.96 19.50 4.72
N ASN A 349 -1.08 18.64 5.31
CA ASN A 349 -0.06 17.89 4.61
C ASN A 349 -0.41 16.41 4.65
N PHE A 350 -0.08 15.68 3.59
CA PHE A 350 -0.48 14.28 3.45
C PHE A 350 0.70 13.41 3.00
N SER A 351 0.92 12.32 3.73
CA SER A 351 1.84 11.25 3.37
C SER A 351 1.11 9.89 3.26
N ALA A 352 0.09 9.69 4.09
CA ALA A 352 -0.74 8.50 4.09
C ALA A 352 -1.57 8.38 2.81
N SER A 353 -1.63 7.18 2.23
CA SER A 353 -2.52 6.90 1.10
C SER A 353 -3.97 6.79 1.56
N PRO A 354 -4.93 7.31 0.79
CA PRO A 354 -6.35 7.22 1.11
C PRO A 354 -6.86 5.77 1.08
N VAL A 355 -7.93 5.54 1.83
CA VAL A 355 -8.72 4.31 1.78
C VAL A 355 -10.19 4.64 1.52
N ALA A 356 -10.92 3.73 0.90
CA ALA A 356 -12.34 3.91 0.60
C ALA A 356 -13.18 2.75 1.14
N ALA A 357 -14.33 3.11 1.70
CA ALA A 357 -15.36 2.19 2.16
C ALA A 357 -16.73 2.90 2.21
N ALA A 358 -17.83 2.19 2.06
CA ALA A 358 -19.19 2.70 2.23
C ALA A 358 -19.49 3.96 1.40
N GLY A 359 -18.97 4.06 0.18
CA GLY A 359 -19.12 5.24 -0.70
C GLY A 359 -18.37 6.49 -0.22
N ARG A 360 -17.35 6.33 0.61
CA ARG A 360 -16.57 7.40 1.25
C ARG A 360 -15.08 7.21 1.01
N ILE A 361 -14.34 8.32 1.00
CA ILE A 361 -12.86 8.32 0.95
C ILE A 361 -12.35 9.00 2.21
N TYR A 362 -11.44 8.34 2.90
CA TYR A 362 -10.81 8.80 4.13
C TYR A 362 -9.42 9.32 3.81
N LEU A 363 -9.21 10.61 4.02
CA LEU A 363 -7.97 11.34 3.76
C LEU A 363 -7.32 11.71 5.09
N VAL A 364 -6.25 11.02 5.45
CA VAL A 364 -5.55 11.22 6.73
C VAL A 364 -4.36 12.15 6.52
N ALA A 365 -4.36 13.28 7.21
CA ALA A 365 -3.26 14.24 7.20
C ALA A 365 -2.12 13.81 8.14
N ASP A 366 -0.93 14.40 7.95
CA ASP A 366 0.29 14.09 8.71
C ASP A 366 0.16 14.35 10.23
N ASN A 367 -0.80 15.17 10.65
CA ASN A 367 -1.15 15.41 12.06
C ASN A 367 -2.27 14.50 12.59
N GLY A 368 -2.71 13.50 11.83
CA GLY A 368 -3.77 12.56 12.18
C GLY A 368 -5.19 13.07 11.94
N ASP A 369 -5.39 14.33 11.60
CA ASP A 369 -6.70 14.83 11.22
C ASP A 369 -7.20 14.11 9.97
N THR A 370 -8.45 13.65 10.00
CA THR A 370 -9.01 12.90 8.89
C THR A 370 -10.19 13.65 8.29
N THR A 371 -10.08 14.00 7.01
CA THR A 371 -11.19 14.51 6.21
C THR A 371 -11.85 13.34 5.47
N VAL A 372 -13.18 13.18 5.65
CA VAL A 372 -13.96 12.16 4.95
C VAL A 372 -14.77 12.85 3.87
N ILE A 373 -14.61 12.43 2.62
CA ILE A 373 -15.33 12.96 1.46
C ILE A 373 -16.22 11.89 0.82
N ALA A 374 -17.23 12.30 0.09
CA ALA A 374 -18.00 11.39 -0.75
C ALA A 374 -17.15 10.86 -1.92
N ALA A 375 -17.24 9.57 -2.23
CA ALA A 375 -16.67 9.00 -3.44
C ALA A 375 -17.61 9.26 -4.64
N ALA A 376 -17.71 10.52 -5.07
CA ALA A 376 -18.73 11.00 -6.02
C ALA A 376 -18.16 12.04 -6.99
N PRO A 377 -18.85 12.29 -8.14
CA PRO A 377 -18.48 13.34 -9.09
C PRO A 377 -18.70 14.76 -8.57
N GLU A 378 -19.36 14.92 -7.44
CA GLU A 378 -19.50 16.21 -6.76
C GLU A 378 -18.67 16.21 -5.49
N PHE A 379 -17.87 17.26 -5.28
CA PHE A 379 -17.09 17.40 -4.06
C PHE A 379 -18.00 17.64 -2.85
N LYS A 380 -17.91 16.75 -1.87
CA LYS A 380 -18.67 16.89 -0.61
C LYS A 380 -17.85 16.37 0.55
N VAL A 381 -17.56 17.25 1.51
CA VAL A 381 -17.01 16.86 2.81
C VAL A 381 -18.14 16.31 3.67
N LEU A 382 -17.99 15.08 4.15
CA LEU A 382 -18.97 14.37 4.98
C LEU A 382 -18.64 14.50 6.47
N ALA A 383 -17.35 14.53 6.81
CA ALA A 383 -16.87 14.71 8.18
C ALA A 383 -15.45 15.26 8.21
N LYS A 384 -15.11 15.92 9.32
CA LYS A 384 -13.73 16.27 9.70
C LYS A 384 -13.50 15.74 11.12
N ASN A 385 -12.50 14.90 11.28
CA ASN A 385 -12.16 14.23 12.54
C ASN A 385 -10.79 14.74 13.01
N PRO A 386 -10.75 15.84 13.79
CA PRO A 386 -9.50 16.38 14.29
C PRO A 386 -8.94 15.49 15.40
N LEU A 387 -7.69 15.13 15.28
CA LEU A 387 -6.96 14.40 16.34
C LEU A 387 -5.79 15.23 16.88
N GLY A 388 -5.16 16.08 16.05
CA GLY A 388 -4.06 16.93 16.46
C GLY A 388 -2.90 16.15 17.09
N LEU A 389 -2.69 14.93 16.62
CA LEU A 389 -1.70 14.02 17.16
C LEU A 389 -0.35 14.22 16.50
N GLY A 390 0.66 13.48 16.99
CA GLY A 390 2.01 13.45 16.48
C GLY A 390 2.13 13.30 14.97
N LYS A 391 2.98 12.42 14.48
CA LYS A 391 3.25 12.27 13.05
C LYS A 391 2.55 11.03 12.51
N VAL A 392 1.79 11.18 11.41
CA VAL A 392 1.13 10.09 10.69
C VAL A 392 1.69 10.01 9.27
N GLN A 393 2.29 8.87 8.92
CA GLN A 393 2.71 8.57 7.55
C GLN A 393 2.18 7.20 7.11
N ALA A 394 1.76 6.36 8.06
CA ALA A 394 1.13 5.07 7.78
C ALA A 394 -0.26 5.27 7.18
N SER A 395 -0.57 4.52 6.13
CA SER A 395 -1.92 4.47 5.58
C SER A 395 -2.84 3.71 6.52
N PRO A 396 -4.11 4.11 6.67
CA PRO A 396 -5.04 3.44 7.57
C PRO A 396 -5.47 2.07 7.04
N ALA A 397 -6.08 1.26 7.94
CA ALA A 397 -6.73 0.02 7.61
C ALA A 397 -8.21 0.06 7.99
N ILE A 398 -9.04 -0.68 7.26
CA ILE A 398 -10.46 -0.85 7.54
C ILE A 398 -10.75 -2.34 7.65
N SER A 399 -11.34 -2.76 8.75
CA SER A 399 -11.71 -4.16 8.94
C SER A 399 -12.81 -4.30 9.99
N GLN A 400 -13.82 -5.10 9.69
CA GLN A 400 -14.90 -5.46 10.63
C GLN A 400 -15.57 -4.25 11.29
N GLY A 401 -15.87 -3.21 10.49
CA GLY A 401 -16.51 -1.98 10.94
C GLY A 401 -15.60 -1.04 11.73
N GLN A 402 -14.31 -1.32 11.80
CA GLN A 402 -13.33 -0.51 12.52
C GLN A 402 -12.34 0.16 11.57
N PHE A 403 -11.87 1.34 11.99
CA PHE A 403 -10.84 2.12 11.30
C PHE A 403 -9.59 2.17 12.18
N PHE A 404 -8.46 1.73 11.64
CA PHE A 404 -7.18 1.64 12.36
C PHE A 404 -6.22 2.70 11.81
N LEU A 405 -5.68 3.51 12.71
CA LEU A 405 -4.74 4.58 12.39
C LEU A 405 -3.48 4.43 13.22
N ARG A 406 -2.32 4.41 12.57
CA ARG A 406 -1.02 4.41 13.24
C ARG A 406 -0.38 5.78 13.20
N THR A 407 0.04 6.26 14.36
CA THR A 407 0.93 7.42 14.52
C THR A 407 2.38 6.95 14.73
N ASP A 408 3.29 7.87 14.92
CA ASP A 408 4.68 7.60 15.32
C ASP A 408 4.80 6.85 16.65
N THR A 409 3.86 7.05 17.57
CA THR A 409 3.90 6.48 18.94
C THR A 409 2.81 5.46 19.24
N ASP A 410 1.67 5.52 18.52
CA ASP A 410 0.48 4.78 18.93
C ASP A 410 -0.24 4.11 17.75
N LEU A 411 -0.99 3.07 18.05
CA LEU A 411 -2.03 2.52 17.19
C LEU A 411 -3.40 2.82 17.78
N TRP A 412 -4.27 3.43 16.98
CA TRP A 412 -5.62 3.83 17.32
C TRP A 412 -6.64 2.96 16.59
N CYS A 413 -7.74 2.64 17.25
CA CYS A 413 -8.87 1.96 16.64
C CYS A 413 -10.14 2.73 16.92
N PHE A 414 -10.85 3.11 15.86
CA PHE A 414 -12.13 3.80 15.92
C PHE A 414 -13.25 2.89 15.43
N GLY A 415 -14.45 3.03 16.01
CA GLY A 415 -15.64 2.26 15.71
C GLY A 415 -16.12 1.44 16.90
N SER A 416 -17.22 0.69 16.72
CA SER A 416 -17.80 -0.12 17.79
C SER A 416 -16.87 -1.28 18.19
N LYS A 417 -16.89 -1.58 19.49
CA LYS A 417 -16.16 -2.72 20.10
C LYS A 417 -16.74 -4.07 19.71
#